data_3435c0bdb7bfec5bd4d7908afcbfe3d3
#
_entry.id   3435c0bdb7bfec5bd4d7908afcbfe3d3
#
_cell.length_a   1.000
_cell.length_b   1.000
_cell.length_c   1.000
_cell.angle_alpha   90.00
_cell.angle_beta   90.00
_cell.angle_gamma   90.00
#
_symmetry.space_group_name_H-M   'P 1'
#
loop_
_entity.id
_entity.type
_entity.pdbx_description
1 polymer ?
#
loop_
_entity_poly.entity_id
_entity_poly.type
_entity_poly.pdbx_seq_one_letter_code
_entity_poly.pdbx_strand_id
1 'polypeptide(L)'
;MSLSLIDTIKIFTNTLVRVIPIGLYAGSAMSGVVFQDFRGVLLFCGFLGNELISLGYRMILHGVVNPQCALTYSTEGTPFVLPSPISQTVGFFVGFFFMEMYFNDTFSPIKFFFLSAMLLVTIYSRINVGCKTLLDGIYCALVGLLMGIVYYNLIKDYYKADYLEEEITEANNNINNFFSIN
;
A
#
# COMPACT_ATOMS: atom_id res chain seq x y z
N MET A 1 26.62 18.41 -20.04
CA MET A 1 25.80 18.99 -18.98
C MET A 1 25.78 17.93 -17.85
N SER A 2 26.64 18.10 -16.85
CA SER A 2 26.74 17.12 -15.72
C SER A 2 25.57 17.38 -14.79
N LEU A 3 24.62 16.45 -14.75
CA LEU A 3 23.59 16.45 -13.71
C LEU A 3 24.27 16.42 -12.34
N SER A 4 23.89 17.33 -11.45
CA SER A 4 24.33 17.30 -10.08
C SER A 4 23.90 15.96 -9.44
N LEU A 5 24.73 15.37 -8.58
CA LEU A 5 24.41 14.16 -7.83
C LEU A 5 23.05 14.29 -7.13
N ILE A 6 22.76 15.47 -6.60
CA ILE A 6 21.49 15.81 -5.92
C ILE A 6 20.30 15.69 -6.89
N ASP A 7 20.44 16.16 -8.13
CA ASP A 7 19.36 16.08 -9.12
C ASP A 7 19.11 14.64 -9.55
N THR A 8 20.16 13.84 -9.66
CA THR A 8 20.06 12.40 -9.95
C THR A 8 19.32 11.67 -8.83
N ILE A 9 19.65 11.93 -7.57
CA ILE A 9 18.97 11.34 -6.40
C ILE A 9 17.48 11.75 -6.38
N LYS A 10 17.16 13.02 -6.65
CA LYS A 10 15.76 13.49 -6.71
C LYS A 10 14.97 12.78 -7.79
N ILE A 11 15.53 12.67 -9.01
CA ILE A 11 14.86 11.97 -10.12
C ILE A 11 14.63 10.50 -9.77
N PHE A 12 15.64 9.83 -9.22
CA PHE A 12 15.54 8.44 -8.81
C PHE A 12 14.46 8.22 -7.74
N THR A 13 14.47 9.03 -6.68
CA THR A 13 13.47 8.96 -5.59
C THR A 13 12.06 9.20 -6.12
N ASN A 14 11.86 10.19 -6.98
CA ASN A 14 10.57 10.49 -7.56
C ASN A 14 10.05 9.34 -8.44
N THR A 15 10.94 8.73 -9.23
CA THR A 15 10.59 7.58 -10.06
C THR A 15 10.23 6.37 -9.20
N LEU A 16 11.03 6.08 -8.16
CA LEU A 16 10.77 5.00 -7.21
C LEU A 16 9.39 5.15 -6.57
N VAL A 17 9.08 6.34 -6.04
CA VAL A 17 7.79 6.60 -5.37
C VAL A 17 6.60 6.44 -6.32
N ARG A 18 6.75 6.74 -7.62
CA ARG A 18 5.70 6.51 -8.62
C ARG A 18 5.40 5.03 -8.83
N VAL A 19 6.41 4.18 -8.70
CA VAL A 19 6.29 2.72 -8.92
C VAL A 19 5.76 1.99 -7.67
N ILE A 20 5.92 2.57 -6.47
CA ILE A 20 5.47 1.94 -5.22
C ILE A 20 4.02 1.44 -5.27
N PRO A 21 3.00 2.23 -5.64
CA PRO A 21 1.63 1.74 -5.67
C PRO A 21 1.45 0.57 -6.64
N ILE A 22 2.06 0.65 -7.82
CA ILE A 22 2.00 -0.44 -8.80
C ILE A 22 2.59 -1.72 -8.21
N GLY A 23 3.72 -1.60 -7.52
CA GLY A 23 4.35 -2.72 -6.79
C GLY A 23 3.45 -3.30 -5.70
N LEU A 24 2.76 -2.45 -4.95
CA LEU A 24 1.82 -2.89 -3.91
C LEU A 24 0.62 -3.65 -4.50
N TYR A 25 0.01 -3.13 -5.59
CA TYR A 25 -1.08 -3.83 -6.29
C TYR A 25 -0.62 -5.13 -6.92
N ALA A 26 0.49 -5.09 -7.65
CA ALA A 26 1.03 -6.29 -8.30
C ALA A 26 1.46 -7.34 -7.26
N GLY A 27 2.12 -6.93 -6.18
CA GLY A 27 2.55 -7.81 -5.11
C GLY A 27 1.38 -8.49 -4.41
N SER A 28 0.33 -7.75 -4.05
CA SER A 28 -0.87 -8.31 -3.42
C SER A 28 -1.65 -9.24 -4.36
N ALA A 29 -1.78 -8.87 -5.64
CA ALA A 29 -2.42 -9.72 -6.64
C ALA A 29 -1.62 -11.01 -6.89
N MET A 30 -0.30 -10.92 -7.01
CA MET A 30 0.57 -12.09 -7.17
C MET A 30 0.53 -12.99 -5.93
N SER A 31 0.55 -12.42 -4.72
CA SER A 31 0.40 -13.20 -3.49
C SER A 31 -0.89 -14.00 -3.51
N GLY A 32 -2.01 -13.37 -3.83
CA GLY A 32 -3.30 -14.04 -3.86
C GLY A 32 -3.44 -15.09 -4.97
N VAL A 33 -2.96 -14.81 -6.18
CA VAL A 33 -3.19 -15.68 -7.36
C VAL A 33 -2.11 -16.75 -7.49
N VAL A 34 -0.83 -16.39 -7.34
CA VAL A 34 0.28 -17.30 -7.59
C VAL A 34 0.57 -18.17 -6.36
N PHE A 35 0.58 -17.57 -5.19
CA PHE A 35 0.84 -18.29 -3.94
C PHE A 35 -0.42 -18.83 -3.27
N GLN A 36 -1.60 -18.54 -3.86
CA GLN A 36 -2.90 -18.94 -3.30
C GLN A 36 -3.10 -18.49 -1.85
N ASP A 37 -2.45 -17.38 -1.50
CA ASP A 37 -2.51 -16.78 -0.18
C ASP A 37 -3.76 -15.90 -0.09
N PHE A 38 -4.73 -16.33 0.72
CA PHE A 38 -5.99 -15.61 0.93
C PHE A 38 -5.76 -14.19 1.46
N ARG A 39 -4.68 -13.97 2.20
CA ARG A 39 -4.29 -12.65 2.72
C ARG A 39 -3.96 -11.68 1.58
N GLY A 40 -3.27 -12.16 0.54
CA GLY A 40 -2.98 -11.37 -0.65
C GLY A 40 -4.24 -10.93 -1.37
N VAL A 41 -5.23 -11.82 -1.49
CA VAL A 41 -6.54 -11.49 -2.07
C VAL A 41 -7.27 -10.44 -1.23
N LEU A 42 -7.32 -10.60 0.08
CA LEU A 42 -7.95 -9.63 0.99
C LEU A 42 -7.28 -8.26 0.88
N LEU A 43 -5.95 -8.20 0.89
CA LEU A 43 -5.21 -6.95 0.75
C LEU A 43 -5.49 -6.28 -0.60
N PHE A 44 -5.54 -7.06 -1.68
CA PHE A 44 -5.88 -6.56 -3.01
C PHE A 44 -7.29 -5.98 -3.07
N CYS A 45 -8.27 -6.67 -2.49
CA CYS A 45 -9.64 -6.16 -2.36
C CYS A 45 -9.68 -4.85 -1.54
N GLY A 46 -8.88 -4.75 -0.49
CA GLY A 46 -8.73 -3.53 0.30
C GLY A 46 -8.20 -2.36 -0.52
N PHE A 47 -7.20 -2.60 -1.37
CA PHE A 47 -6.70 -1.58 -2.29
C PHE A 47 -7.78 -1.14 -3.29
N LEU A 48 -8.53 -2.07 -3.88
CA LEU A 48 -9.64 -1.72 -4.78
C LEU A 48 -10.71 -0.89 -4.06
N GLY A 49 -11.07 -1.24 -2.84
CA GLY A 49 -11.98 -0.48 -2.00
C GLY A 49 -11.47 0.95 -1.73
N ASN A 50 -10.20 1.08 -1.39
CA ASN A 50 -9.54 2.38 -1.18
C ASN A 50 -9.55 3.24 -2.46
N GLU A 51 -9.38 2.63 -3.64
CA GLU A 51 -9.50 3.32 -4.93
C GLU A 51 -10.92 3.82 -5.19
N LEU A 52 -11.93 2.98 -4.95
CA LEU A 52 -13.33 3.36 -5.14
C LEU A 52 -13.71 4.56 -4.25
N ILE A 53 -13.27 4.56 -3.00
CA ILE A 53 -13.49 5.68 -2.07
C ILE A 53 -12.77 6.94 -2.56
N SER A 54 -11.53 6.80 -3.04
CA SER A 54 -10.78 7.91 -3.63
C SER A 54 -11.47 8.48 -4.86
N LEU A 55 -12.07 7.64 -5.71
CA LEU A 55 -12.86 8.05 -6.86
C LEU A 55 -14.10 8.85 -6.43
N GLY A 56 -14.87 8.34 -5.47
CA GLY A 56 -16.05 9.02 -4.93
C GLY A 56 -15.70 10.39 -4.34
N TYR A 57 -14.63 10.45 -3.59
CA TYR A 57 -14.12 11.68 -2.99
C TYR A 57 -13.75 12.75 -4.03
N ARG A 58 -13.16 12.35 -5.17
CA ARG A 58 -12.83 13.26 -6.29
C ARG A 58 -14.06 13.76 -7.02
N MET A 59 -15.06 12.92 -7.18
CA MET A 59 -16.33 13.33 -7.80
C MET A 59 -17.02 14.43 -6.98
N ILE A 60 -16.90 14.38 -5.66
CA ILE A 60 -17.49 15.36 -4.74
C ILE A 60 -16.69 16.66 -4.72
N LEU A 61 -15.37 16.58 -4.69
CA LEU A 61 -14.50 17.74 -4.47
C LEU A 61 -14.11 18.50 -5.74
N HIS A 62 -14.51 18.03 -6.94
CA HIS A 62 -14.24 18.69 -8.23
C HIS A 62 -12.82 19.24 -8.39
N GLY A 63 -11.81 18.51 -7.89
CA GLY A 63 -10.43 18.96 -7.91
C GLY A 63 -9.82 18.92 -9.32
N VAL A 64 -9.28 20.05 -9.77
CA VAL A 64 -8.46 20.10 -11.00
C VAL A 64 -7.13 19.39 -10.71
N VAL A 65 -6.88 18.28 -11.39
CA VAL A 65 -5.64 17.52 -11.23
C VAL A 65 -4.61 18.05 -12.22
N ASN A 66 -3.45 18.45 -11.70
CA ASN A 66 -2.33 18.84 -12.54
C ASN A 66 -1.84 17.60 -13.34
N PRO A 67 -1.78 17.66 -14.68
CA PRO A 67 -1.43 16.51 -15.53
C PRO A 67 -0.02 15.95 -15.25
N GLN A 68 0.90 16.74 -14.72
CA GLN A 68 2.23 16.28 -14.32
C GLN A 68 2.22 15.33 -13.11
N CYS A 69 1.10 15.25 -12.41
CA CYS A 69 0.93 14.47 -11.19
C CYS A 69 0.22 13.13 -11.42
N ALA A 70 -0.19 12.87 -12.66
CA ALA A 70 -0.76 11.61 -13.09
C ALA A 70 0.33 10.51 -13.18
N LEU A 71 -0.05 9.26 -12.92
CA LEU A 71 0.86 8.11 -13.03
C LEU A 71 1.25 7.85 -14.49
N THR A 72 0.35 8.15 -15.41
CA THR A 72 0.54 8.01 -16.86
C THR A 72 0.46 9.37 -17.52
N TYR A 73 1.44 9.67 -18.37
CA TYR A 73 1.39 10.81 -19.26
C TYR A 73 0.28 10.58 -20.30
N SER A 74 -0.88 11.17 -20.10
CA SER A 74 -1.87 11.30 -21.16
C SER A 74 -1.60 12.59 -21.91
N THR A 75 -1.20 12.47 -23.15
CA THR A 75 -0.86 13.60 -24.03
C THR A 75 -2.09 14.30 -24.63
N GLU A 76 -3.30 13.80 -24.45
CA GLU A 76 -4.52 14.42 -24.99
C GLU A 76 -5.72 14.25 -24.08
N GLY A 77 -6.19 15.34 -23.52
CA GLY A 77 -7.59 15.76 -23.31
C GLY A 77 -8.50 14.96 -22.36
N THR A 78 -8.20 13.72 -22.03
CA THR A 78 -8.91 12.95 -21.00
C THR A 78 -7.91 12.38 -20.03
N PRO A 79 -7.79 12.96 -18.84
CA PRO A 79 -6.90 12.39 -17.83
C PRO A 79 -7.50 11.06 -17.34
N PHE A 80 -7.03 9.95 -17.86
CA PHE A 80 -7.18 8.68 -17.17
C PHE A 80 -6.20 8.72 -15.98
N VAL A 81 -6.55 9.54 -15.01
CA VAL A 81 -5.84 9.66 -13.75
C VAL A 81 -6.26 8.47 -12.94
N LEU A 82 -5.35 7.57 -12.64
CA LEU A 82 -5.55 6.66 -11.51
C LEU A 82 -5.92 7.51 -10.30
N PRO A 83 -7.12 7.34 -9.79
CA PRO A 83 -7.76 8.34 -8.95
C PRO A 83 -7.14 8.47 -7.56
N SER A 84 -6.41 7.46 -7.10
CA SER A 84 -5.87 7.48 -5.75
C SER A 84 -4.59 8.32 -5.66
N PRO A 85 -4.55 9.31 -4.78
CA PRO A 85 -3.28 9.92 -4.42
C PRO A 85 -2.35 8.82 -3.91
N ILE A 86 -1.15 8.74 -4.46
CA ILE A 86 -0.13 7.74 -4.05
C ILE A 86 0.03 7.72 -2.53
N SER A 87 -0.03 8.88 -1.89
CA SER A 87 0.04 9.00 -0.43
C SER A 87 -1.11 8.30 0.29
N GLN A 88 -2.31 8.26 -0.29
CA GLN A 88 -3.47 7.56 0.29
C GLN A 88 -3.27 6.05 0.22
N THR A 89 -2.83 5.52 -0.92
CA THR A 89 -2.57 4.07 -1.09
C THR A 89 -1.46 3.58 -0.17
N VAL A 90 -0.37 4.35 -0.06
CA VAL A 90 0.72 4.02 0.87
C VAL A 90 0.25 4.16 2.32
N GLY A 91 -0.56 5.18 2.64
CA GLY A 91 -1.18 5.33 3.95
C GLY A 91 -2.05 4.13 4.32
N PHE A 92 -2.90 3.66 3.40
CA PHE A 92 -3.72 2.47 3.57
C PHE A 92 -2.87 1.24 3.91
N PHE A 93 -1.80 1.01 3.13
CA PHE A 93 -0.88 -0.08 3.35
C PHE A 93 -0.23 -0.02 4.75
N VAL A 94 0.25 1.15 5.15
CA VAL A 94 0.85 1.36 6.48
C VAL A 94 -0.17 1.12 7.59
N GLY A 95 -1.39 1.64 7.46
CA GLY A 95 -2.46 1.45 8.44
C GLY A 95 -2.86 0.00 8.60
N PHE A 96 -2.97 -0.73 7.49
CA PHE A 96 -3.29 -2.15 7.47
C PHE A 96 -2.22 -2.97 8.20
N PHE A 97 -0.95 -2.85 7.82
CA PHE A 97 0.14 -3.61 8.45
C PHE A 97 0.42 -3.20 9.89
N PHE A 98 0.17 -1.94 10.24
CA PHE A 98 0.25 -1.51 11.64
C PHE A 98 -0.76 -2.27 12.51
N MET A 99 -2.01 -2.39 12.04
CA MET A 99 -3.04 -3.14 12.77
C MET A 99 -2.76 -4.63 12.80
N GLU A 100 -2.23 -5.19 11.70
CA GLU A 100 -1.78 -6.58 11.66
C GLU A 100 -0.74 -6.86 12.75
N MET A 101 0.30 -6.02 12.83
CA MET A 101 1.33 -6.16 13.86
C MET A 101 0.79 -6.02 15.27
N TYR A 102 -0.20 -5.13 15.46
CA TYR A 102 -0.81 -4.87 16.76
C TYR A 102 -1.68 -6.04 17.24
N PHE A 103 -2.55 -6.58 16.37
CA PHE A 103 -3.47 -7.66 16.76
C PHE A 103 -2.82 -9.05 16.83
N ASN A 104 -1.72 -9.25 16.12
CA ASN A 104 -1.01 -10.53 16.12
C ASN A 104 0.17 -10.56 17.11
N ASP A 105 0.32 -9.53 17.96
CA ASP A 105 1.44 -9.38 18.89
C ASP A 105 2.84 -9.55 18.27
N THR A 106 2.93 -9.29 16.94
CA THR A 106 4.16 -9.43 16.15
C THR A 106 4.85 -8.09 15.91
N PHE A 107 4.76 -7.17 16.87
CA PHE A 107 5.31 -5.84 16.71
C PHE A 107 6.82 -5.89 16.50
N SER A 108 7.25 -5.52 15.28
CA SER A 108 8.66 -5.39 14.94
C SER A 108 9.02 -3.91 14.73
N PRO A 109 9.91 -3.34 15.55
CA PRO A 109 10.33 -1.94 15.39
C PRO A 109 10.93 -1.66 14.01
N ILE A 110 11.60 -2.65 13.42
CA ILE A 110 12.22 -2.54 12.10
C ILE A 110 11.13 -2.42 11.01
N LYS A 111 10.11 -3.28 11.03
CA LYS A 111 8.98 -3.20 10.09
C LYS A 111 8.27 -1.86 10.21
N PHE A 112 7.99 -1.42 11.44
CA PHE A 112 7.36 -0.14 11.71
C PHE A 112 8.18 1.05 11.18
N PHE A 113 9.49 1.02 11.38
CA PHE A 113 10.39 2.05 10.86
C PHE A 113 10.35 2.11 9.32
N PHE A 114 10.43 0.96 8.65
CA PHE A 114 10.35 0.90 7.18
C PHE A 114 9.02 1.41 6.64
N LEU A 115 7.91 1.02 7.24
CA LEU A 115 6.57 1.49 6.85
C LEU A 115 6.44 3.01 7.01
N SER A 116 6.90 3.55 8.14
CA SER A 116 6.88 4.98 8.42
C SER A 116 7.80 5.74 7.46
N ALA A 117 9.00 5.24 7.20
CA ALA A 117 9.93 5.84 6.26
C ALA A 117 9.35 5.87 4.83
N MET A 118 8.73 4.78 4.38
CA MET A 118 8.08 4.70 3.08
C MET A 118 6.97 5.76 2.94
N LEU A 119 6.15 5.96 3.99
CA LEU A 119 5.12 6.98 3.99
C LEU A 119 5.71 8.40 3.91
N LEU A 120 6.72 8.69 4.73
CA LEU A 120 7.37 10.01 4.75
C LEU A 120 8.07 10.32 3.41
N VAL A 121 8.79 9.37 2.83
CA VAL A 121 9.44 9.52 1.53
C VAL A 121 8.39 9.77 0.43
N THR A 122 7.25 9.10 0.51
CA THR A 122 6.15 9.30 -0.43
C THR A 122 5.59 10.71 -0.35
N ILE A 123 5.30 11.22 0.85
CA ILE A 123 4.80 12.58 1.05
C ILE A 123 5.84 13.59 0.56
N TYR A 124 7.10 13.43 0.96
CA TYR A 124 8.19 14.32 0.57
C TYR A 124 8.38 14.39 -0.95
N SER A 125 8.38 13.24 -1.63
CA SER A 125 8.51 13.18 -3.09
C SER A 125 7.38 13.94 -3.80
N ARG A 126 6.14 13.87 -3.29
CA ARG A 126 4.99 14.57 -3.88
C ARG A 126 5.07 16.08 -3.75
N ILE A 127 5.64 16.56 -2.67
CA ILE A 127 5.90 17.99 -2.46
C ILE A 127 6.98 18.47 -3.44
N ASN A 128 8.08 17.72 -3.56
CA ASN A 128 9.20 18.09 -4.44
C ASN A 128 8.82 18.15 -5.94
N VAL A 129 7.88 17.33 -6.37
CA VAL A 129 7.36 17.34 -7.75
C VAL A 129 6.36 18.48 -7.98
N GLY A 130 5.97 19.22 -6.92
CA GLY A 130 4.96 20.28 -7.01
C GLY A 130 3.55 19.76 -7.27
N CYS A 131 3.31 18.47 -7.01
CA CYS A 131 2.04 17.83 -7.28
C CYS A 131 0.97 18.11 -6.22
N LYS A 132 1.41 18.38 -5.00
CA LYS A 132 0.53 18.57 -3.85
C LYS A 132 1.15 19.56 -2.87
N THR A 133 0.30 20.25 -2.13
CA THR A 133 0.75 20.95 -0.94
C THR A 133 1.11 19.95 0.16
N LEU A 134 1.91 20.37 1.12
CA LEU A 134 2.25 19.53 2.28
C LEU A 134 0.97 19.04 3.00
N LEU A 135 0.02 19.92 3.19
CA LEU A 135 -1.26 19.61 3.86
C LEU A 135 -2.07 18.58 3.10
N ASP A 136 -2.17 18.70 1.76
CA ASP A 136 -2.87 17.72 0.93
C ASP A 136 -2.20 16.34 1.00
N GLY A 137 -0.87 16.31 1.01
CA GLY A 137 -0.10 15.07 1.12
C GLY A 137 -0.35 14.34 2.45
N ILE A 138 -0.31 15.10 3.55
CA ILE A 138 -0.59 14.59 4.90
C ILE A 138 -2.05 14.14 5.02
N TYR A 139 -2.99 14.95 4.54
CA TYR A 139 -4.41 14.62 4.59
C TYR A 139 -4.73 13.32 3.85
N CYS A 140 -4.22 13.16 2.62
CA CYS A 140 -4.40 11.93 1.87
C CYS A 140 -3.76 10.72 2.57
N ALA A 141 -2.59 10.89 3.17
CA ALA A 141 -1.93 9.84 3.93
C ALA A 141 -2.74 9.43 5.17
N LEU A 142 -3.29 10.38 5.91
CA LEU A 142 -4.13 10.13 7.08
C LEU A 142 -5.43 9.42 6.71
N VAL A 143 -6.09 9.86 5.63
CA VAL A 143 -7.30 9.19 5.12
C VAL A 143 -6.99 7.73 4.75
N GLY A 144 -5.90 7.51 4.03
CA GLY A 144 -5.45 6.15 3.69
C GLY A 144 -5.18 5.30 4.93
N LEU A 145 -4.44 5.84 5.90
CA LEU A 145 -4.11 5.17 7.14
C LEU A 145 -5.37 4.77 7.92
N LEU A 146 -6.33 5.68 8.09
CA LEU A 146 -7.60 5.39 8.75
C LEU A 146 -8.38 4.30 8.00
N MET A 147 -8.41 4.37 6.67
CA MET A 147 -9.05 3.34 5.85
C MET A 147 -8.39 1.97 6.01
N GLY A 148 -7.06 1.91 6.06
CA GLY A 148 -6.33 0.66 6.32
C GLY A 148 -6.66 0.08 7.69
N ILE A 149 -6.72 0.92 8.72
CA ILE A 149 -7.11 0.53 10.08
C ILE A 149 -8.55 -0.02 10.12
N VAL A 150 -9.50 0.71 9.54
CA VAL A 150 -10.91 0.30 9.50
C VAL A 150 -11.07 -1.00 8.71
N TYR A 151 -10.43 -1.09 7.55
CA TYR A 151 -10.50 -2.28 6.71
C TYR A 151 -9.95 -3.51 7.44
N TYR A 152 -8.78 -3.41 8.07
CA TYR A 152 -8.22 -4.53 8.85
C TYR A 152 -9.18 -4.98 9.96
N ASN A 153 -9.80 -4.04 10.70
CA ASN A 153 -10.76 -4.37 11.73
C ASN A 153 -12.00 -5.11 11.21
N LEU A 154 -12.41 -4.86 9.96
CA LEU A 154 -13.52 -5.56 9.32
C LEU A 154 -13.16 -6.99 8.91
N ILE A 155 -11.91 -7.22 8.52
CA ILE A 155 -11.49 -8.52 7.99
C ILE A 155 -10.68 -9.37 8.98
N LYS A 156 -10.33 -8.83 10.15
CA LYS A 156 -9.43 -9.48 11.11
C LYS A 156 -9.86 -10.91 11.49
N ASP A 157 -11.16 -11.17 11.57
CA ASP A 157 -11.68 -12.49 11.95
C ASP A 157 -11.42 -13.53 10.85
N TYR A 158 -11.56 -13.12 9.56
CA TYR A 158 -11.21 -13.95 8.40
C TYR A 158 -9.70 -14.15 8.31
N TYR A 159 -8.95 -13.09 8.54
CA TYR A 159 -7.49 -13.09 8.51
C TYR A 159 -6.89 -14.00 9.59
N LYS A 160 -7.50 -14.02 10.79
CA LYS A 160 -7.07 -14.86 11.90
C LYS A 160 -7.43 -16.33 11.69
N ALA A 161 -8.56 -16.61 11.04
CA ALA A 161 -8.96 -17.99 10.71
C ALA A 161 -7.94 -18.65 9.77
N ASP A 162 -7.47 -17.94 8.76
CA ASP A 162 -6.46 -18.40 7.82
C ASP A 162 -5.10 -18.70 8.50
N TYR A 163 -4.71 -17.90 9.46
CA TYR A 163 -3.50 -18.13 10.28
C TYR A 163 -3.58 -19.42 11.09
N LEU A 164 -4.72 -19.71 11.68
CA LEU A 164 -4.93 -20.91 12.48
C LEU A 164 -4.93 -22.18 11.63
N GLU A 165 -5.50 -22.14 10.41
CA GLU A 165 -5.46 -23.29 9.49
C GLU A 165 -4.04 -23.61 9.04
N GLU A 166 -3.22 -22.58 8.75
CA GLU A 166 -1.82 -22.75 8.36
C GLU A 166 -1.00 -23.36 9.50
N GLU A 167 -1.15 -22.85 10.72
CA GLU A 167 -0.44 -23.36 11.91
C GLU A 167 -0.83 -24.82 12.25
N ILE A 168 -2.11 -25.17 12.13
CA ILE A 168 -2.59 -26.55 12.31
C ILE A 168 -2.03 -27.47 11.23
N THR A 169 -1.97 -27.01 10.00
CA THR A 169 -1.44 -27.78 8.88
C THR A 169 0.07 -28.04 9.03
N GLU A 170 0.84 -27.03 9.42
CA GLU A 170 2.27 -27.19 9.74
C GLU A 170 2.50 -28.16 10.92
N ALA A 171 1.72 -28.02 11.99
CA ALA A 171 1.81 -28.92 13.14
C ALA A 171 1.52 -30.36 12.75
N ASN A 172 0.48 -30.63 11.95
CA ASN A 172 0.14 -31.94 11.45
C ASN A 172 1.23 -32.53 10.54
N ASN A 173 1.83 -31.73 9.66
CA ASN A 173 2.92 -32.16 8.81
C ASN A 173 4.16 -32.52 9.62
N ASN A 174 4.50 -31.76 10.64
CA ASN A 174 5.61 -32.06 11.53
C ASN A 174 5.39 -33.36 12.33
N ILE A 175 4.17 -33.61 12.79
CA ILE A 175 3.79 -34.83 13.49
C ILE A 175 3.90 -36.05 12.54
N ASN A 176 3.37 -35.94 11.33
CA ASN A 176 3.43 -37.01 10.33
C ASN A 176 4.87 -37.33 9.92
N ASN A 177 5.71 -36.33 9.76
CA ASN A 177 7.14 -36.52 9.48
C ASN A 177 7.86 -37.23 10.64
N PHE A 178 7.52 -36.90 11.87
CA PHE A 178 8.09 -37.56 13.05
C PHE A 178 7.72 -39.07 13.11
N PHE A 179 6.48 -39.41 12.79
CA PHE A 179 6.02 -40.82 12.77
C PHE A 179 6.48 -41.60 11.52
N SER A 180 6.85 -40.93 10.44
CA SER A 180 7.32 -41.61 9.21
C SER A 180 8.81 -41.99 9.26
N ILE A 181 9.57 -41.51 10.24
CA ILE A 181 11.02 -41.76 10.40
C ILE A 181 11.28 -42.94 11.35
N ASN A 182 10.27 -43.46 12.05
CA ASN A 182 10.33 -44.62 12.90
C ASN A 182 9.63 -45.83 12.26
#